data_cd5cccef8fb76b89aa1256d502e29219
#
_entry.id   cd5cccef8fb76b89aa1256d502e29219
#
_cell.length_a   1.000
_cell.length_b   1.000
_cell.length_c   1.000
_cell.angle_alpha   90.00
_cell.angle_beta   90.00
_cell.angle_gamma   90.00
#
_symmetry.space_group_name_H-M   'P 1'
#
loop_
_entity.id
_entity.type
_entity.pdbx_description
1 polymer ?
#
loop_
_entity_poly.entity_id
_entity_poly.type
_entity_poly.pdbx_seq_one_letter_code
_entity_poly.pdbx_strand_id
1 'polypeptide(L)'
;SGVIVVTTIKGKNGVKSLSYDGSFGIETVYKNLEMLDANQYRAAAQRLGVDILDKGHNTDFIKEMQQTGYTQNHRLSFSNGNDDSNYRASIGVIDQKGIIKNNTMRNYTAKIDAMQNMFNNKLKLEFGMKTDM
;
A
#
# COMPACT_ATOMS: atom_id res chain seq x y z
N SER A 1 -26.52 9.26 13.49
CA SER A 1 -25.11 9.71 13.47
C SER A 1 -24.26 8.69 14.20
N GLY A 2 -23.30 8.09 13.47
CA GLY A 2 -22.34 7.13 14.03
C GLY A 2 -21.02 7.84 14.33
N VAL A 3 -20.32 7.42 15.41
CA VAL A 3 -18.97 7.89 15.75
C VAL A 3 -18.01 6.74 15.55
N ILE A 4 -16.94 6.95 14.81
CA ILE A 4 -15.82 6.01 14.70
C ILE A 4 -14.71 6.49 15.63
N VAL A 5 -14.38 5.69 16.65
CA VAL A 5 -13.26 5.96 17.55
C VAL A 5 -12.09 5.08 17.13
N VAL A 6 -10.98 5.69 16.71
CA VAL A 6 -9.75 4.99 16.38
C VAL A 6 -8.78 5.12 17.55
N THR A 7 -8.49 4.00 18.22
CA THR A 7 -7.49 3.95 19.29
C THR A 7 -6.21 3.32 18.76
N THR A 8 -5.11 4.04 18.81
CA THR A 8 -3.81 3.50 18.40
C THR A 8 -3.22 2.62 19.50
N ILE A 9 -2.47 1.58 19.10
CA ILE A 9 -1.76 0.71 20.04
C ILE A 9 -0.64 1.53 20.70
N LYS A 10 -0.71 1.67 22.02
CA LYS A 10 0.33 2.31 22.84
C LYS A 10 1.30 1.25 23.39
N GLY A 11 2.48 1.66 23.86
CA GLY A 11 3.39 0.77 24.58
C GLY A 11 2.71 0.19 25.83
N LYS A 12 3.01 -1.07 26.15
CA LYS A 12 2.50 -1.73 27.37
C LYS A 12 3.50 -1.56 28.51
N ASN A 13 2.98 -1.37 29.71
CA ASN A 13 3.78 -1.30 30.93
C ASN A 13 4.60 -2.58 31.15
N GLY A 14 5.88 -2.41 31.50
CA GLY A 14 6.77 -3.49 31.93
C GLY A 14 7.30 -4.40 30.83
N VAL A 15 6.99 -4.15 29.55
CA VAL A 15 7.37 -5.04 28.46
C VAL A 15 8.21 -4.30 27.39
N LYS A 16 9.47 -4.73 27.28
CA LYS A 16 10.26 -4.40 26.08
C LYS A 16 9.82 -5.33 24.96
N SER A 17 9.41 -4.77 23.84
CA SER A 17 8.99 -5.53 22.67
C SER A 17 9.65 -4.98 21.42
N LEU A 18 10.23 -5.87 20.65
CA LEU A 18 10.65 -5.63 19.27
C LEU A 18 9.83 -6.56 18.39
N SER A 19 9.09 -6.00 17.44
CA SER A 19 8.30 -6.78 16.49
C SER A 19 8.67 -6.40 15.06
N TYR A 20 8.69 -7.40 14.22
CA TYR A 20 8.80 -7.26 12.78
C TYR A 20 7.58 -7.91 12.12
N ASP A 21 6.92 -7.14 11.30
CA ASP A 21 5.78 -7.58 10.49
C ASP A 21 6.17 -7.46 9.02
N GLY A 22 6.12 -8.56 8.29
CA GLY A 22 6.44 -8.60 6.88
C GLY A 22 5.37 -9.34 6.10
N SER A 23 5.04 -8.82 4.92
CA SER A 23 4.18 -9.52 3.95
C SER A 23 4.70 -9.32 2.54
N PHE A 24 4.49 -10.34 1.72
CA PHE A 24 4.81 -10.32 0.30
C PHE A 24 3.62 -10.91 -0.47
N GLY A 25 3.18 -10.21 -1.50
CA GLY A 25 2.11 -10.63 -2.38
C GLY A 25 2.54 -10.54 -3.84
N ILE A 26 2.05 -11.45 -4.67
CA ILE A 26 2.17 -11.41 -6.12
C ILE A 26 0.80 -11.14 -6.70
N GLU A 27 0.74 -10.23 -7.65
CA GLU A 27 -0.50 -9.83 -8.31
C GLU A 27 -0.45 -10.18 -9.78
N THR A 28 -1.47 -10.88 -10.25
CA THR A 28 -1.61 -11.27 -11.66
C THR A 28 -3.01 -10.91 -12.16
N VAL A 29 -3.12 -10.66 -13.46
CA VAL A 29 -4.42 -10.42 -14.08
C VAL A 29 -5.18 -11.73 -14.15
N TYR A 30 -6.31 -11.80 -13.48
CA TYR A 30 -7.19 -12.99 -13.50
C TYR A 30 -8.05 -13.06 -14.76
N LYS A 31 -8.58 -11.93 -15.21
CA LYS A 31 -9.45 -11.85 -16.39
C LYS A 31 -9.22 -10.52 -17.12
N ASN A 32 -9.06 -10.59 -18.41
CA ASN A 32 -9.00 -9.42 -19.27
C ASN A 32 -10.40 -9.03 -19.76
N LEU A 33 -10.54 -7.76 -20.11
CA LEU A 33 -11.69 -7.31 -20.89
C LEU A 33 -11.63 -7.94 -22.27
N GLU A 34 -12.75 -8.52 -22.72
CA GLU A 34 -12.86 -9.03 -24.08
C GLU A 34 -12.99 -7.85 -25.04
N MET A 35 -11.98 -7.64 -25.85
CA MET A 35 -11.96 -6.62 -26.90
C MET A 35 -11.79 -7.29 -28.27
N LEU A 36 -12.22 -6.61 -29.31
CA LEU A 36 -12.00 -7.07 -30.68
C LEU A 36 -10.51 -7.13 -30.97
N ASP A 37 -10.03 -8.23 -31.49
CA ASP A 37 -8.71 -8.29 -32.11
C ASP A 37 -8.69 -7.54 -33.46
N ALA A 38 -7.49 -7.35 -34.02
CA ALA A 38 -7.37 -6.60 -35.27
C ALA A 38 -8.15 -7.22 -36.44
N ASN A 39 -8.26 -8.55 -36.52
CA ASN A 39 -9.01 -9.24 -37.58
C ASN A 39 -10.50 -9.06 -37.38
N GLN A 40 -10.98 -9.19 -36.15
CA GLN A 40 -12.39 -8.96 -35.81
C GLN A 40 -12.78 -7.49 -36.06
N TYR A 41 -11.90 -6.55 -35.74
CA TYR A 41 -12.13 -5.14 -36.01
C TYR A 41 -12.22 -4.85 -37.51
N ARG A 42 -11.28 -5.39 -38.33
CA ARG A 42 -11.33 -5.27 -39.80
C ARG A 42 -12.62 -5.83 -40.37
N ALA A 43 -12.99 -7.04 -39.93
CA ALA A 43 -14.23 -7.65 -40.40
C ALA A 43 -15.49 -6.85 -40.02
N ALA A 44 -15.50 -6.28 -38.82
CA ALA A 44 -16.61 -5.42 -38.40
C ALA A 44 -16.67 -4.11 -39.23
N ALA A 45 -15.53 -3.48 -39.50
CA ALA A 45 -15.44 -2.27 -40.32
C ALA A 45 -15.94 -2.53 -41.75
N GLN A 46 -15.50 -3.63 -42.38
CA GLN A 46 -16.00 -4.04 -43.72
C GLN A 46 -17.51 -4.25 -43.73
N ARG A 47 -18.06 -4.94 -42.72
CA ARG A 47 -19.51 -5.18 -42.64
C ARG A 47 -20.32 -3.90 -42.46
N LEU A 48 -19.75 -2.90 -41.79
CA LEU A 48 -20.41 -1.62 -41.53
C LEU A 48 -20.13 -0.59 -42.64
N GLY A 49 -19.29 -0.90 -43.65
CA GLY A 49 -18.93 0.02 -44.71
C GLY A 49 -18.11 1.23 -44.20
N VAL A 50 -17.38 1.07 -43.06
CA VAL A 50 -16.56 2.12 -42.48
C VAL A 50 -15.14 2.01 -43.02
N ASP A 51 -14.63 3.11 -43.56
CA ASP A 51 -13.25 3.19 -44.02
C ASP A 51 -12.30 3.34 -42.81
N ILE A 52 -11.28 2.49 -42.72
CA ILE A 52 -10.31 2.47 -41.62
C ILE A 52 -8.90 2.63 -42.18
N LEU A 53 -8.07 3.38 -41.47
CA LEU A 53 -6.62 3.48 -41.76
C LEU A 53 -5.93 2.22 -41.20
N ASP A 54 -5.89 1.16 -41.98
CA ASP A 54 -5.25 -0.10 -41.60
C ASP A 54 -3.79 -0.15 -42.08
N LYS A 55 -2.87 -0.30 -41.14
CA LYS A 55 -1.43 -0.47 -41.41
C LYS A 55 -0.98 -1.94 -41.30
N GLY A 56 -1.91 -2.89 -41.18
CA GLY A 56 -1.62 -4.31 -41.13
C GLY A 56 -1.09 -4.85 -39.81
N HIS A 57 -1.03 -4.05 -38.77
CA HIS A 57 -0.56 -4.49 -37.44
C HIS A 57 -1.64 -5.22 -36.66
N ASN A 58 -1.22 -6.18 -35.82
CA ASN A 58 -2.08 -6.89 -34.89
C ASN A 58 -1.37 -6.95 -33.54
N THR A 59 -1.53 -5.91 -32.72
CA THR A 59 -0.91 -5.80 -31.39
C THR A 59 -1.99 -5.90 -30.33
N ASP A 60 -1.83 -6.82 -29.40
CA ASP A 60 -2.67 -6.91 -28.19
C ASP A 60 -2.16 -5.90 -27.16
N PHE A 61 -2.68 -4.68 -27.22
CA PHE A 61 -2.26 -3.59 -26.32
C PHE A 61 -2.58 -3.88 -24.86
N ILE A 62 -3.64 -4.64 -24.55
CA ILE A 62 -3.95 -5.02 -23.17
C ILE A 62 -2.83 -5.87 -22.61
N LYS A 63 -2.41 -6.90 -23.34
CA LYS A 63 -1.31 -7.78 -22.95
C LYS A 63 0.02 -7.03 -22.86
N GLU A 64 0.28 -6.13 -23.80
CA GLU A 64 1.49 -5.31 -23.80
C GLU A 64 1.58 -4.36 -22.62
N MET A 65 0.45 -3.87 -22.10
CA MET A 65 0.42 -2.98 -20.93
C MET A 65 0.53 -3.73 -19.60
N GLN A 66 0.30 -5.03 -19.60
CA GLN A 66 0.27 -5.83 -18.38
C GLN A 66 1.65 -6.34 -17.98
N GLN A 67 1.79 -6.58 -16.69
CA GLN A 67 2.93 -7.24 -16.07
C GLN A 67 2.49 -7.97 -14.80
N THR A 68 3.32 -8.87 -14.30
CA THR A 68 3.16 -9.38 -12.95
C THR A 68 3.51 -8.29 -11.95
N GLY A 69 2.59 -7.97 -11.08
CA GLY A 69 2.77 -7.06 -9.97
C GLY A 69 3.27 -7.76 -8.71
N TYR A 70 3.75 -6.99 -7.75
CA TYR A 70 4.06 -7.45 -6.41
C TYR A 70 3.79 -6.33 -5.40
N THR A 71 3.49 -6.75 -4.18
CA THR A 71 3.42 -5.84 -3.03
C THR A 71 4.27 -6.42 -1.91
N GLN A 72 5.19 -5.61 -1.39
CA GLN A 72 5.99 -5.90 -0.20
C GLN A 72 5.65 -4.88 0.87
N ASN A 73 5.44 -5.37 2.09
CA ASN A 73 5.21 -4.53 3.25
C ASN A 73 6.09 -5.02 4.40
N HIS A 74 6.91 -4.14 4.93
CA HIS A 74 7.82 -4.42 6.03
C HIS A 74 7.65 -3.35 7.10
N ARG A 75 7.46 -3.79 8.34
CA ARG A 75 7.36 -2.88 9.50
C ARG A 75 8.18 -3.42 10.64
N LEU A 76 9.02 -2.56 11.18
CA LEU A 76 9.75 -2.81 12.42
C LEU A 76 9.18 -1.88 13.50
N SER A 77 8.83 -2.42 14.64
CA SER A 77 8.30 -1.66 15.76
C SER A 77 9.03 -2.01 17.04
N PHE A 78 9.40 -1.01 17.78
CA PHE A 78 9.95 -1.12 19.12
C PHE A 78 9.02 -0.45 20.11
N SER A 79 8.79 -1.08 21.25
CA SER A 79 8.07 -0.46 22.36
C SER A 79 8.69 -0.83 23.69
N ASN A 80 8.66 0.11 24.60
CA ASN A 80 9.09 -0.06 25.98
C ASN A 80 8.24 0.84 26.88
N GLY A 81 8.01 0.45 28.12
CA GLY A 81 7.26 1.27 29.06
C GLY A 81 7.29 0.72 30.47
N ASN A 82 6.97 1.59 31.40
CA ASN A 82 6.69 1.30 32.80
C ASN A 82 5.40 2.04 33.22
N ASP A 83 5.10 2.08 34.51
CA ASP A 83 3.87 2.72 35.02
C ASP A 83 3.82 4.22 34.74
N ASP A 84 4.98 4.88 34.68
CA ASP A 84 5.09 6.32 34.49
C ASP A 84 5.41 6.75 33.07
N SER A 85 5.95 5.86 32.24
CA SER A 85 6.38 6.19 30.89
C SER A 85 6.16 5.06 29.92
N ASN A 86 5.78 5.39 28.70
CA ASN A 86 5.84 4.45 27.59
C ASN A 86 6.29 5.12 26.29
N TYR A 87 7.04 4.36 25.51
CA TYR A 87 7.61 4.80 24.25
C TYR A 87 7.31 3.74 23.18
N ARG A 88 6.98 4.20 22.00
CA ARG A 88 6.83 3.35 20.81
C ARG A 88 7.46 4.05 19.63
N ALA A 89 8.33 3.35 18.94
CA ALA A 89 8.87 3.78 17.65
C ALA A 89 8.57 2.71 16.60
N SER A 90 8.25 3.11 15.39
CA SER A 90 8.08 2.19 14.27
C SER A 90 8.54 2.82 12.97
N ILE A 91 9.14 1.98 12.14
CA ILE A 91 9.47 2.31 10.75
C ILE A 91 8.83 1.28 9.85
N GLY A 92 8.37 1.70 8.68
CA GLY A 92 7.74 0.84 7.71
C GLY A 92 8.09 1.25 6.29
N VAL A 93 8.07 0.26 5.41
CA VAL A 93 8.17 0.47 3.96
C VAL A 93 7.12 -0.38 3.25
N ILE A 94 6.45 0.23 2.30
CA ILE A 94 5.59 -0.44 1.33
C ILE A 94 6.21 -0.21 -0.03
N ASP A 95 6.48 -1.29 -0.76
CA ASP A 95 6.95 -1.26 -2.14
C ASP A 95 5.96 -2.06 -2.99
N GLN A 96 5.31 -1.40 -3.91
CA GLN A 96 4.28 -1.97 -4.76
C GLN A 96 4.58 -1.71 -6.23
N LYS A 97 4.49 -2.76 -7.02
CA LYS A 97 4.48 -2.73 -8.47
C LYS A 97 3.16 -3.28 -8.95
N GLY A 98 2.37 -2.44 -9.61
CA GLY A 98 1.04 -2.84 -10.10
C GLY A 98 1.10 -3.75 -11.32
N ILE A 99 -0.05 -4.32 -11.67
CA ILE A 99 -0.25 -5.19 -12.83
C ILE A 99 -0.21 -4.45 -14.17
N ILE A 100 -0.25 -3.13 -14.15
CA ILE A 100 -0.05 -2.28 -15.34
C ILE A 100 1.39 -1.74 -15.31
N LYS A 101 2.08 -1.79 -16.45
CA LYS A 101 3.44 -1.26 -16.60
C LYS A 101 3.49 0.22 -16.18
N ASN A 102 4.61 0.63 -15.60
CA ASN A 102 4.86 1.99 -15.10
C ASN A 102 3.97 2.43 -13.91
N ASN A 103 3.26 1.50 -13.28
CA ASN A 103 2.53 1.76 -12.05
C ASN A 103 3.32 1.18 -10.86
N THR A 104 4.06 2.04 -10.18
CA THR A 104 4.85 1.70 -9.00
C THR A 104 4.57 2.70 -7.89
N MET A 105 4.57 2.23 -6.66
CA MET A 105 4.44 3.04 -5.46
C MET A 105 5.46 2.57 -4.44
N ARG A 106 6.16 3.52 -3.82
CA ARG A 106 7.00 3.25 -2.66
C ARG A 106 6.70 4.28 -1.59
N ASN A 107 6.40 3.80 -0.40
CA ASN A 107 6.08 4.65 0.74
C ASN A 107 6.91 4.24 1.94
N TYR A 108 7.51 5.22 2.60
CA TYR A 108 8.24 5.08 3.85
C TYR A 108 7.48 5.79 4.95
N THR A 109 7.26 5.10 6.06
CA THR A 109 6.58 5.65 7.23
C THR A 109 7.50 5.55 8.44
N ALA A 110 7.63 6.63 9.19
CA ALA A 110 8.22 6.60 10.52
C ALA A 110 7.26 7.20 11.52
N LYS A 111 7.13 6.55 12.69
CA LYS A 111 6.25 7.01 13.77
C LYS A 111 6.92 6.84 15.11
N ILE A 112 6.80 7.86 15.95
CA ILE A 112 7.26 7.87 17.34
C ILE A 112 6.11 8.36 18.21
N ASP A 113 5.78 7.62 19.24
CA ASP A 113 4.84 7.99 20.29
C ASP A 113 5.57 7.88 21.63
N ALA A 114 5.45 8.88 22.47
CA ALA A 114 5.98 8.90 23.81
C ALA A 114 4.94 9.43 24.79
N MET A 115 4.88 8.85 25.96
CA MET A 115 4.04 9.30 27.06
C MET A 115 4.86 9.29 28.35
N GLN A 116 4.76 10.34 29.13
CA GLN A 116 5.43 10.47 30.44
C GLN A 116 4.45 11.05 31.44
N ASN A 117 4.25 10.36 32.54
CA ASN A 117 3.59 10.87 33.74
C ASN A 117 4.63 11.45 34.68
N MET A 118 4.34 12.60 35.29
CA MET A 118 5.22 13.31 36.20
C MET A 118 4.45 13.77 37.43
N PHE A 119 5.15 14.06 38.51
CA PHE A 119 4.60 14.60 39.78
C PHE A 119 3.46 13.76 40.34
N ASN A 120 3.69 12.41 40.49
CA ASN A 120 2.67 11.46 40.98
C ASN A 120 1.38 11.53 40.17
N ASN A 121 1.47 11.44 38.86
CA ASN A 121 0.37 11.49 37.89
C ASN A 121 -0.41 12.84 37.83
N LYS A 122 0.15 13.91 38.38
CA LYS A 122 -0.47 15.23 38.28
C LYS A 122 -0.23 15.90 36.93
N LEU A 123 0.81 15.49 36.22
CA LEU A 123 1.13 16.00 34.88
C LEU A 123 1.36 14.80 33.94
N LYS A 124 0.62 14.76 32.83
CA LYS A 124 0.79 13.82 31.75
C LYS A 124 1.25 14.55 30.50
N LEU A 125 2.39 14.15 29.98
CA LEU A 125 2.91 14.64 28.69
C LEU A 125 2.75 13.54 27.64
N GLU A 126 2.17 13.88 26.50
CA GLU A 126 2.07 13.01 25.34
C GLU A 126 2.72 13.69 24.14
N PHE A 127 3.61 12.98 23.48
CA PHE A 127 4.26 13.42 22.24
C PHE A 127 4.04 12.37 21.17
N GLY A 128 3.65 12.80 19.98
CA GLY A 128 3.49 11.94 18.83
C GLY A 128 3.99 12.63 17.57
N MET A 129 4.79 11.92 16.78
CA MET A 129 5.27 12.36 15.47
C MET A 129 5.09 11.24 14.46
N LYS A 130 4.58 11.59 13.28
CA LYS A 130 4.49 10.69 12.12
C LYS A 130 4.99 11.40 10.89
N THR A 131 5.78 10.71 10.07
CA THR A 131 6.16 11.17 8.74
C THR A 131 5.90 10.07 7.73
N ASP A 132 5.45 10.45 6.55
CA ASP A 132 5.24 9.61 5.38
C ASP A 132 5.96 10.28 4.19
N MET A 133 6.68 9.48 3.37
CA MET A 133 7.37 9.88 2.15
C MET A 133 7.09 8.91 1.02
#